data_b3cdebacfea3e897f017ded64c40c498
#
_entry.id   b3cdebacfea3e897f017ded64c40c498
#
_cell.length_a   1.000
_cell.length_b   1.000
_cell.length_c   1.000
_cell.angle_alpha   90.00
_cell.angle_beta   90.00
_cell.angle_gamma   90.00
#
_symmetry.space_group_name_H-M   'P 1'
#
loop_
_entity.id
_entity.type
_entity.pdbx_description
1 polymer ?
#
loop_
_entity_poly.entity_id
_entity_poly.type
_entity_poly.pdbx_seq_one_letter_code
_entity_poly.pdbx_strand_id
1 'polypeptide(L)'
;MSNHQHTLIIDGTSGISGDMTVAALLDLGASEEHLREQLATLPVGGFEIAVTRVNKHGIDACDFDVQLAEELENHDHDMAWLYGNEAAGEHTHEHEHHDHGEHEHEHRHEHAHGHDHDHEGHHHAHHHHHRSLADVTTIIDGSQLSDGAKRRAIAIFTALAAAEAKAHGKTPETVMFHEVGAIDSIVDVCSVAICLDDLGIEDIVVESLSEGHGTIHCAHGFMPIPVPAVVNLCQAGNI
;
A
#
# COMPACT_ATOMS: atom_id res chain seq x y z
N MET A 1 13.85 -38.91 -0.23
CA MET A 1 12.87 -37.98 -0.80
C MET A 1 13.69 -36.79 -1.28
N SER A 2 13.70 -36.56 -2.58
CA SER A 2 14.44 -35.44 -3.18
C SER A 2 13.76 -34.14 -2.69
N ASN A 3 14.50 -33.34 -1.94
CA ASN A 3 14.10 -32.00 -1.54
C ASN A 3 14.09 -31.18 -2.82
N HIS A 4 12.95 -31.04 -3.46
CA HIS A 4 12.80 -30.10 -4.56
C HIS A 4 12.66 -28.71 -3.95
N GLN A 5 13.73 -27.95 -3.97
CA GLN A 5 13.74 -26.54 -3.62
C GLN A 5 12.91 -25.82 -4.68
N HIS A 6 11.81 -25.18 -4.26
CA HIS A 6 10.97 -24.39 -5.17
C HIS A 6 11.50 -22.97 -5.20
N THR A 7 11.87 -22.51 -6.38
CA THR A 7 12.28 -21.12 -6.63
C THR A 7 11.14 -20.37 -7.28
N LEU A 8 10.71 -19.27 -6.68
CA LEU A 8 9.76 -18.33 -7.24
C LEU A 8 10.50 -17.30 -8.08
N ILE A 9 10.06 -17.11 -9.32
CA ILE A 9 10.54 -16.02 -10.17
C ILE A 9 9.46 -14.95 -10.21
N ILE A 10 9.81 -13.73 -9.82
CA ILE A 10 8.92 -12.57 -9.85
C ILE A 10 9.32 -11.68 -11.01
N ASP A 11 8.41 -11.49 -11.95
CA ASP A 11 8.49 -10.47 -12.99
C ASP A 11 7.61 -9.28 -12.62
N GLY A 12 8.22 -8.23 -12.10
CA GLY A 12 7.57 -7.00 -11.69
C GLY A 12 7.60 -5.88 -12.74
N THR A 13 7.74 -6.22 -14.03
CA THR A 13 7.84 -5.23 -15.13
C THR A 13 6.61 -4.33 -15.27
N SER A 14 5.45 -4.77 -14.78
CA SER A 14 4.20 -4.00 -14.77
C SER A 14 3.87 -3.39 -13.40
N GLY A 15 4.83 -3.37 -12.49
CA GLY A 15 4.61 -3.02 -11.09
C GLY A 15 4.17 -4.22 -10.26
N ILE A 16 4.26 -4.07 -8.94
CA ILE A 16 3.88 -5.10 -7.96
C ILE A 16 3.40 -4.40 -6.68
N SER A 17 2.38 -4.97 -6.06
CA SER A 17 1.87 -4.56 -4.74
C SER A 17 1.67 -5.78 -3.83
N GLY A 18 1.31 -5.57 -2.56
CA GLY A 18 1.07 -6.65 -1.60
C GLY A 18 -0.08 -7.55 -2.05
N ASP A 19 -1.22 -6.94 -2.31
CA ASP A 19 -2.45 -7.59 -2.80
C ASP A 19 -2.25 -8.35 -4.11
N MET A 20 -1.57 -7.74 -5.11
CA MET A 20 -1.20 -8.39 -6.37
C MET A 20 -0.30 -9.61 -6.14
N THR A 21 0.63 -9.53 -5.19
CA THR A 21 1.52 -10.64 -4.87
C THR A 21 0.75 -11.80 -4.24
N VAL A 22 -0.14 -11.51 -3.28
CA VAL A 22 -1.01 -12.53 -2.67
C VAL A 22 -1.90 -13.19 -3.72
N ALA A 23 -2.55 -12.39 -4.55
CA ALA A 23 -3.40 -12.89 -5.64
C ALA A 23 -2.64 -13.82 -6.60
N ALA A 24 -1.41 -13.45 -6.97
CA ALA A 24 -0.56 -14.28 -7.82
C ALA A 24 -0.13 -15.59 -7.14
N LEU A 25 0.16 -15.57 -5.84
CA LEU A 25 0.51 -16.78 -5.08
C LEU A 25 -0.69 -17.72 -4.91
N LEU A 26 -1.90 -17.18 -4.76
CA LEU A 26 -3.15 -17.96 -4.76
C LEU A 26 -3.39 -18.62 -6.13
N ASP A 27 -3.22 -17.87 -7.23
CA ASP A 27 -3.30 -18.44 -8.59
C ASP A 27 -2.20 -19.48 -8.85
N LEU A 28 -1.05 -19.37 -8.20
CA LEU A 28 0.03 -20.37 -8.27
C LEU A 28 -0.31 -21.66 -7.51
N GLY A 29 -1.30 -21.63 -6.62
CA GLY A 29 -1.82 -22.79 -5.91
C GLY A 29 -1.68 -22.77 -4.40
N ALA A 30 -1.37 -21.61 -3.79
CA ALA A 30 -1.47 -21.45 -2.34
C ALA A 30 -2.93 -21.66 -1.88
N SER A 31 -3.10 -22.27 -0.72
CA SER A 31 -4.42 -22.59 -0.17
C SER A 31 -5.08 -21.34 0.44
N GLU A 32 -6.18 -20.89 -0.18
CA GLU A 32 -7.00 -19.81 0.37
C GLU A 32 -7.55 -20.18 1.77
N GLU A 33 -7.98 -21.43 1.97
CA GLU A 33 -8.50 -21.89 3.25
C GLU A 33 -7.42 -21.77 4.34
N HIS A 34 -6.20 -22.25 4.04
CA HIS A 34 -5.06 -22.13 4.96
C HIS A 34 -4.69 -20.67 5.25
N LEU A 35 -4.71 -19.81 4.23
CA LEU A 35 -4.47 -18.38 4.39
C LEU A 35 -5.48 -17.76 5.37
N ARG A 36 -6.78 -18.03 5.18
CA ARG A 36 -7.84 -17.50 6.05
C ARG A 36 -7.72 -18.01 7.50
N GLU A 37 -7.42 -19.29 7.67
CA GLU A 37 -7.22 -19.89 8.99
C GLU A 37 -6.04 -19.25 9.72
N GLN A 38 -4.93 -19.04 9.03
CA GLN A 38 -3.73 -18.44 9.62
C GLN A 38 -3.98 -16.96 9.97
N LEU A 39 -4.54 -16.17 9.07
CA LEU A 39 -4.83 -14.75 9.31
C LEU A 39 -5.81 -14.52 10.45
N ALA A 40 -6.79 -15.42 10.63
CA ALA A 40 -7.75 -15.35 11.75
C ALA A 40 -7.06 -15.47 13.13
N THR A 41 -5.80 -15.91 13.18
CA THR A 41 -5.04 -16.01 14.44
C THR A 41 -4.27 -14.75 14.80
N LEU A 42 -4.20 -13.76 13.90
CA LEU A 42 -3.55 -12.49 14.19
C LEU A 42 -4.29 -11.79 15.35
N PRO A 43 -3.58 -11.31 16.38
CA PRO A 43 -4.19 -10.63 17.53
C PRO A 43 -4.54 -9.16 17.19
N VAL A 44 -5.06 -8.94 15.98
CA VAL A 44 -5.59 -7.66 15.50
C VAL A 44 -6.94 -7.92 14.87
N GLY A 45 -7.85 -6.97 15.02
CA GLY A 45 -9.19 -7.06 14.46
C GLY A 45 -9.48 -5.91 13.50
N GLY A 46 -10.70 -5.91 12.96
CA GLY A 46 -11.19 -4.84 12.11
C GLY A 46 -10.75 -4.97 10.66
N PHE A 47 -10.43 -6.18 10.21
CA PHE A 47 -10.21 -6.48 8.81
C PHE A 47 -10.93 -7.76 8.38
N GLU A 48 -11.27 -7.84 7.13
CA GLU A 48 -11.72 -9.03 6.42
C GLU A 48 -10.92 -9.15 5.11
N ILE A 49 -10.76 -10.36 4.59
CA ILE A 49 -10.14 -10.56 3.28
C ILE A 49 -11.17 -11.02 2.27
N ALA A 50 -11.16 -10.41 1.09
CA ALA A 50 -11.91 -10.84 -0.07
C ALA A 50 -10.97 -11.47 -1.10
N VAL A 51 -11.35 -12.66 -1.59
CA VAL A 51 -10.67 -13.32 -2.70
C VAL A 51 -11.71 -13.56 -3.79
N THR A 52 -11.52 -12.95 -4.93
CA THR A 52 -12.48 -12.99 -6.03
C THR A 52 -11.81 -13.28 -7.36
N ARG A 53 -12.63 -13.53 -8.39
CA ARG A 53 -12.13 -13.61 -9.77
C ARG A 53 -12.55 -12.36 -10.53
N VAL A 54 -11.60 -11.75 -11.21
CA VAL A 54 -11.84 -10.55 -12.00
C VAL A 54 -11.38 -10.73 -13.44
N ASN A 55 -12.01 -9.99 -14.35
CA ASN A 55 -11.57 -9.97 -15.74
C ASN A 55 -10.75 -8.72 -16.00
N LYS A 56 -9.46 -8.88 -16.22
CA LYS A 56 -8.54 -7.79 -16.59
C LYS A 56 -8.24 -7.89 -18.09
N HIS A 57 -8.90 -7.08 -18.89
CA HIS A 57 -8.73 -7.04 -20.35
C HIS A 57 -8.91 -8.41 -21.07
N GLY A 58 -9.85 -9.22 -20.62
CA GLY A 58 -10.12 -10.55 -21.18
C GLY A 58 -9.34 -11.69 -20.53
N ILE A 59 -8.46 -11.41 -19.57
CA ILE A 59 -7.72 -12.40 -18.79
C ILE A 59 -8.42 -12.59 -17.44
N ASP A 60 -8.72 -13.85 -17.12
CA ASP A 60 -9.22 -14.23 -15.80
C ASP A 60 -8.06 -14.18 -14.79
N ALA A 61 -8.22 -13.44 -13.70
CA ALA A 61 -7.20 -13.25 -12.68
C ALA A 61 -7.79 -13.33 -11.27
N CYS A 62 -6.99 -13.81 -10.33
CA CYS A 62 -7.30 -13.69 -8.92
C CYS A 62 -7.21 -12.22 -8.50
N ASP A 63 -8.06 -11.83 -7.58
CA ASP A 63 -8.07 -10.52 -6.94
C ASP A 63 -8.15 -10.76 -5.43
N PHE A 64 -7.22 -10.16 -4.71
CA PHE A 64 -7.14 -10.23 -3.26
C PHE A 64 -7.28 -8.82 -2.71
N ASP A 65 -8.10 -8.64 -1.69
CA ASP A 65 -8.37 -7.34 -1.10
C ASP A 65 -8.47 -7.47 0.43
N VAL A 66 -7.91 -6.51 1.16
CA VAL A 66 -8.01 -6.39 2.61
C VAL A 66 -8.99 -5.28 2.94
N GLN A 67 -10.17 -5.64 3.36
CA GLN A 67 -11.25 -4.73 3.72
C GLN A 67 -11.15 -4.35 5.18
N LEU A 68 -10.98 -3.07 5.46
CA LEU A 68 -10.91 -2.54 6.82
C LEU A 68 -12.29 -2.12 7.31
N ALA A 69 -12.52 -2.19 8.63
CA ALA A 69 -13.65 -1.53 9.26
C ALA A 69 -13.52 -0.01 9.12
N GLU A 70 -14.66 0.71 9.01
CA GLU A 70 -14.70 2.17 8.75
C GLU A 70 -13.78 2.99 9.68
N GLU A 71 -13.62 2.55 10.94
CA GLU A 71 -12.75 3.27 11.90
C GLU A 71 -11.25 3.09 11.63
N LEU A 72 -10.88 2.15 10.77
CA LEU A 72 -9.50 1.77 10.43
C LEU A 72 -9.15 2.09 8.98
N GLU A 73 -10.13 2.55 8.18
CA GLU A 73 -9.88 2.94 6.79
C GLU A 73 -8.79 4.00 6.72
N ASN A 74 -7.90 3.83 5.77
CA ASN A 74 -6.89 4.80 5.38
C ASN A 74 -7.18 5.30 3.96
N HIS A 75 -6.36 6.24 3.47
CA HIS A 75 -6.55 6.82 2.13
C HIS A 75 -5.73 6.13 1.05
N ASP A 76 -5.12 4.98 1.31
CA ASP A 76 -4.19 4.31 0.39
C ASP A 76 -4.88 3.83 -0.90
N HIS A 77 -6.21 3.66 -0.86
CA HIS A 77 -7.04 3.32 -2.02
C HIS A 77 -7.78 4.53 -2.63
N ASP A 78 -7.68 5.72 -2.03
CA ASP A 78 -8.32 6.94 -2.55
C ASP A 78 -7.41 7.63 -3.58
N MET A 79 -7.64 7.34 -4.86
CA MET A 79 -6.86 7.90 -5.96
C MET A 79 -6.92 9.42 -6.02
N ALA A 80 -8.03 10.05 -5.60
CA ALA A 80 -8.16 11.49 -5.56
C ALA A 80 -7.30 12.11 -4.43
N TRP A 81 -7.17 11.41 -3.31
CA TRP A 81 -6.29 11.80 -2.21
C TRP A 81 -4.81 11.60 -2.55
N LEU A 82 -4.47 10.44 -3.13
CA LEU A 82 -3.10 10.07 -3.47
C LEU A 82 -2.49 10.97 -4.57
N TYR A 83 -3.27 11.33 -5.58
CA TYR A 83 -2.78 12.01 -6.79
C TYR A 83 -3.41 13.38 -7.01
N GLY A 84 -4.33 13.81 -6.16
CA GLY A 84 -5.10 15.04 -6.29
C GLY A 84 -6.25 14.93 -7.30
N ASN A 85 -7.16 15.91 -7.30
CA ASN A 85 -8.35 15.90 -8.14
C ASN A 85 -8.08 15.99 -9.66
N GLU A 86 -6.84 16.24 -10.07
CA GLU A 86 -6.46 16.29 -11.50
C GLU A 86 -6.42 14.90 -12.16
N ALA A 87 -6.29 13.82 -11.38
CA ALA A 87 -6.30 12.45 -11.90
C ALA A 87 -7.73 11.92 -12.19
N ALA A 88 -8.76 12.58 -11.70
CA ALA A 88 -10.17 12.19 -11.91
C ALA A 88 -10.80 12.78 -13.19
N GLY A 89 -10.04 13.47 -14.04
CA GLY A 89 -10.52 14.08 -15.27
C GLY A 89 -10.67 13.06 -16.39
N GLU A 90 -11.86 12.51 -16.57
CA GLU A 90 -12.27 11.94 -17.84
C GLU A 90 -12.21 13.03 -18.91
N HIS A 91 -11.38 12.84 -19.92
CA HIS A 91 -11.34 13.68 -21.11
C HIS A 91 -12.60 13.46 -21.95
N THR A 92 -13.67 14.19 -21.66
CA THR A 92 -14.73 14.43 -22.63
C THR A 92 -14.41 15.71 -23.36
N HIS A 93 -13.85 15.58 -24.57
CA HIS A 93 -13.72 16.69 -25.50
C HIS A 93 -15.10 16.94 -26.16
N GLU A 94 -15.88 17.86 -25.63
CA GLU A 94 -16.92 18.51 -26.38
C GLU A 94 -16.39 19.87 -26.81
N HIS A 95 -16.17 20.02 -28.14
CA HIS A 95 -15.87 21.29 -28.77
C HIS A 95 -17.17 22.01 -29.00
N GLU A 96 -17.49 23.00 -28.18
CA GLU A 96 -18.44 24.06 -28.59
C GLU A 96 -17.66 25.32 -28.90
N HIS A 97 -17.76 25.70 -30.19
CA HIS A 97 -17.34 27.00 -30.68
C HIS A 97 -18.36 28.04 -30.29
N HIS A 98 -17.98 29.04 -29.52
CA HIS A 98 -18.70 30.29 -29.45
C HIS A 98 -17.79 31.48 -29.70
N ASP A 99 -18.32 32.28 -30.63
CA ASP A 99 -17.77 33.44 -31.31
C ASP A 99 -17.79 34.71 -30.43
N HIS A 100 -16.88 35.58 -30.75
CA HIS A 100 -16.56 36.93 -30.34
C HIS A 100 -17.57 37.80 -29.56
N GLY A 101 -17.01 38.58 -28.61
CA GLY A 101 -17.60 39.78 -28.07
C GLY A 101 -16.62 40.57 -27.21
N GLU A 102 -15.93 41.55 -27.79
CA GLU A 102 -15.13 42.55 -27.09
C GLU A 102 -16.04 43.44 -26.22
N HIS A 103 -15.71 43.61 -24.95
CA HIS A 103 -16.05 44.81 -24.17
C HIS A 103 -15.05 45.07 -23.08
N GLU A 104 -14.33 46.18 -23.22
CA GLU A 104 -13.59 46.87 -22.16
C GLU A 104 -14.55 47.45 -21.14
N HIS A 105 -14.34 47.25 -19.86
CA HIS A 105 -14.72 48.19 -18.79
C HIS A 105 -13.79 48.08 -17.60
N GLU A 106 -13.04 49.14 -17.37
CA GLU A 106 -12.42 49.48 -16.10
C GLU A 106 -13.48 49.77 -15.05
N HIS A 107 -13.46 49.11 -13.93
CA HIS A 107 -13.94 49.63 -12.66
C HIS A 107 -13.15 49.16 -11.47
N ARG A 108 -12.51 50.13 -10.87
CA ARG A 108 -11.79 50.10 -9.59
C ARG A 108 -12.85 50.28 -8.50
N HIS A 109 -13.01 49.29 -7.62
CA HIS A 109 -13.65 49.50 -6.32
C HIS A 109 -12.90 48.70 -5.21
N GLU A 110 -12.32 49.47 -4.30
CA GLU A 110 -11.92 49.02 -2.98
C GLU A 110 -13.18 48.82 -2.14
N HIS A 111 -13.39 47.62 -1.60
CA HIS A 111 -14.19 47.43 -0.39
C HIS A 111 -13.56 46.32 0.48
N ALA A 112 -13.05 46.75 1.59
CA ALA A 112 -12.74 45.90 2.73
C ALA A 112 -14.06 45.49 3.39
N HIS A 113 -14.36 44.21 3.43
CA HIS A 113 -15.29 43.63 4.40
C HIS A 113 -14.69 42.35 4.93
N GLY A 114 -14.26 42.40 6.20
CA GLY A 114 -13.98 41.23 6.99
C GLY A 114 -15.29 40.49 7.26
N HIS A 115 -15.34 39.24 6.87
CA HIS A 115 -16.29 38.28 7.40
C HIS A 115 -15.50 37.14 7.99
N ASP A 116 -15.46 37.12 9.32
CA ASP A 116 -15.13 35.94 10.10
C ASP A 116 -16.21 34.90 9.81
N HIS A 117 -15.86 33.90 9.04
CA HIS A 117 -16.60 32.65 8.96
C HIS A 117 -15.84 31.62 9.79
N ASP A 118 -16.31 31.41 11.01
CA ASP A 118 -16.01 30.22 11.79
C ASP A 118 -16.53 29.01 11.02
N HIS A 119 -15.67 28.43 10.20
CA HIS A 119 -15.86 27.07 9.73
C HIS A 119 -15.35 26.15 10.83
N GLU A 120 -16.25 25.67 11.67
CA GLU A 120 -16.04 24.46 12.44
C GLU A 120 -15.83 23.31 11.44
N GLY A 121 -14.61 23.20 10.95
CA GLY A 121 -14.17 22.03 10.22
C GLY A 121 -14.15 20.87 11.22
N HIS A 122 -15.07 19.96 11.10
CA HIS A 122 -14.96 18.65 11.72
C HIS A 122 -13.73 17.96 11.12
N HIS A 123 -12.56 18.25 11.69
CA HIS A 123 -11.39 17.45 11.49
C HIS A 123 -11.66 16.11 12.19
N HIS A 124 -12.14 15.13 11.45
CA HIS A 124 -12.02 13.75 11.85
C HIS A 124 -10.52 13.48 11.98
N ALA A 125 -10.01 13.53 13.20
CA ALA A 125 -8.67 13.09 13.50
C ALA A 125 -8.64 11.57 13.27
N HIS A 126 -8.29 11.15 12.07
CA HIS A 126 -7.96 9.76 11.81
C HIS A 126 -6.74 9.45 12.66
N HIS A 127 -6.92 8.65 13.68
CA HIS A 127 -5.83 8.15 14.52
C HIS A 127 -5.02 7.15 13.72
N HIS A 128 -4.06 7.64 12.92
CA HIS A 128 -3.04 6.78 12.35
C HIS A 128 -2.26 6.15 13.50
N HIS A 129 -2.50 4.89 13.75
CA HIS A 129 -1.75 4.12 14.73
C HIS A 129 -0.34 3.87 14.17
N HIS A 130 0.57 4.81 14.44
CA HIS A 130 1.99 4.60 14.13
C HIS A 130 2.51 3.42 14.95
N ARG A 131 3.01 2.38 14.28
CA ARG A 131 3.59 1.20 14.90
C ARG A 131 5.09 1.17 14.68
N SER A 132 5.82 0.70 15.68
CA SER A 132 7.23 0.38 15.57
C SER A 132 7.42 -1.04 15.04
N LEU A 133 8.66 -1.38 14.65
CA LEU A 133 9.02 -2.77 14.33
C LEU A 133 8.71 -3.72 15.50
N ALA A 134 8.91 -3.27 16.74
CA ALA A 134 8.62 -4.07 17.94
C ALA A 134 7.12 -4.36 18.10
N ASP A 135 6.25 -3.38 17.79
CA ASP A 135 4.80 -3.55 17.85
C ASP A 135 4.33 -4.57 16.81
N VAL A 136 4.80 -4.43 15.56
CA VAL A 136 4.47 -5.37 14.48
C VAL A 136 5.00 -6.77 14.78
N THR A 137 6.23 -6.89 15.28
CA THR A 137 6.81 -8.18 15.70
C THR A 137 5.96 -8.82 16.80
N THR A 138 5.49 -8.03 17.78
CA THR A 138 4.62 -8.52 18.84
C THR A 138 3.29 -9.07 18.31
N ILE A 139 2.71 -8.41 17.30
CA ILE A 139 1.49 -8.87 16.63
C ILE A 139 1.75 -10.23 15.94
N ILE A 140 2.82 -10.31 15.15
CA ILE A 140 3.17 -11.52 14.39
C ILE A 140 3.49 -12.68 15.35
N ASP A 141 4.31 -12.45 16.36
CA ASP A 141 4.70 -13.49 17.34
C ASP A 141 3.51 -13.97 18.18
N GLY A 142 2.57 -13.07 18.48
CA GLY A 142 1.34 -13.39 19.21
C GLY A 142 0.34 -14.24 18.43
N SER A 143 0.51 -14.40 17.11
CA SER A 143 -0.34 -15.20 16.25
C SER A 143 0.01 -16.70 16.33
N GLN A 144 -0.80 -17.54 15.66
CA GLN A 144 -0.52 -18.95 15.44
C GLN A 144 -0.01 -19.25 14.01
N LEU A 145 0.55 -18.26 13.35
CA LEU A 145 1.20 -18.45 12.06
C LEU A 145 2.31 -19.51 12.18
N SER A 146 2.58 -20.24 11.10
CA SER A 146 3.71 -21.16 11.05
C SER A 146 5.03 -20.44 11.36
N ASP A 147 6.02 -21.15 11.89
CA ASP A 147 7.34 -20.58 12.14
C ASP A 147 7.99 -20.04 10.85
N GLY A 148 7.68 -20.64 9.70
CA GLY A 148 8.15 -20.22 8.39
C GLY A 148 7.56 -18.86 8.02
N ALA A 149 6.24 -18.72 8.12
CA ALA A 149 5.52 -17.47 7.82
C ALA A 149 5.95 -16.35 8.79
N LYS A 150 6.05 -16.61 10.10
CA LYS A 150 6.53 -15.61 11.08
C LYS A 150 7.91 -15.09 10.72
N ARG A 151 8.87 -15.99 10.46
CA ARG A 151 10.23 -15.57 10.10
C ARG A 151 10.28 -14.70 8.86
N ARG A 152 9.49 -15.05 7.82
CA ARG A 152 9.42 -14.26 6.56
C ARG A 152 8.79 -12.91 6.79
N ALA A 153 7.64 -12.83 7.45
CA ALA A 153 6.95 -11.57 7.73
C ALA A 153 7.83 -10.62 8.57
N ILE A 154 8.48 -11.13 9.63
CA ILE A 154 9.39 -10.33 10.47
C ILE A 154 10.60 -9.87 9.66
N ALA A 155 11.15 -10.71 8.77
CA ALA A 155 12.28 -10.32 7.92
C ALA A 155 11.89 -9.17 6.94
N ILE A 156 10.70 -9.21 6.36
CA ILE A 156 10.17 -8.14 5.50
C ILE A 156 10.06 -6.83 6.31
N PHE A 157 9.41 -6.85 7.47
CA PHE A 157 9.28 -5.65 8.31
C PHE A 157 10.63 -5.14 8.84
N THR A 158 11.60 -6.03 9.07
CA THR A 158 12.97 -5.64 9.46
C THR A 158 13.66 -4.88 8.33
N ALA A 159 13.51 -5.34 7.08
CA ALA A 159 14.04 -4.65 5.92
C ALA A 159 13.36 -3.29 5.70
N LEU A 160 12.02 -3.22 5.85
CA LEU A 160 11.26 -1.99 5.80
C LEU A 160 11.72 -1.00 6.88
N ALA A 161 11.87 -1.45 8.14
CA ALA A 161 12.33 -0.61 9.23
C ALA A 161 13.73 -0.02 8.98
N ALA A 162 14.63 -0.81 8.39
CA ALA A 162 15.97 -0.32 8.02
C ALA A 162 15.91 0.75 6.92
N ALA A 163 15.04 0.58 5.92
CA ALA A 163 14.86 1.53 4.83
C ALA A 163 14.21 2.83 5.30
N GLU A 164 13.17 2.75 6.12
CA GLU A 164 12.49 3.88 6.76
C GLU A 164 13.43 4.63 7.71
N ALA A 165 14.17 3.91 8.54
CA ALA A 165 15.15 4.50 9.45
C ALA A 165 16.19 5.33 8.69
N LYS A 166 16.69 4.82 7.57
CA LYS A 166 17.62 5.55 6.71
C LYS A 166 16.97 6.81 6.09
N ALA A 167 15.71 6.72 5.65
CA ALA A 167 14.97 7.85 5.11
C ALA A 167 14.74 8.95 6.16
N HIS A 168 14.47 8.56 7.41
CA HIS A 168 14.17 9.48 8.52
C HIS A 168 15.38 9.87 9.35
N GLY A 169 16.59 9.38 9.07
CA GLY A 169 17.78 9.63 9.89
C GLY A 169 17.66 9.08 11.32
N LYS A 170 16.95 7.95 11.47
CA LYS A 170 16.72 7.23 12.73
C LYS A 170 17.41 5.88 12.73
N THR A 171 17.20 5.08 13.79
CA THR A 171 17.58 3.67 13.83
C THR A 171 16.34 2.79 13.62
N PRO A 172 16.49 1.53 13.17
CA PRO A 172 15.35 0.61 12.98
C PRO A 172 14.50 0.41 14.25
N GLU A 173 15.10 0.55 15.43
CA GLU A 173 14.41 0.38 16.71
C GLU A 173 13.58 1.61 17.09
N THR A 174 13.89 2.79 16.52
CA THR A 174 13.26 4.07 16.89
C THR A 174 12.39 4.68 15.80
N VAL A 175 12.44 4.10 14.58
CA VAL A 175 11.56 4.55 13.50
C VAL A 175 10.13 4.04 13.74
N MET A 176 9.17 4.85 13.38
CA MET A 176 7.75 4.48 13.38
C MET A 176 7.30 4.34 11.93
N PHE A 177 6.56 3.31 11.64
CA PHE A 177 5.89 3.15 10.36
C PHE A 177 4.70 4.10 10.29
N HIS A 178 4.66 4.96 9.30
CA HIS A 178 3.58 5.93 9.12
C HIS A 178 2.42 5.36 8.29
N GLU A 179 2.72 4.50 7.35
CA GLU A 179 1.78 3.85 6.43
C GLU A 179 1.87 2.31 6.54
N VAL A 180 3.02 1.73 6.29
CA VAL A 180 3.24 0.27 6.32
C VAL A 180 3.06 -0.39 7.71
N GLY A 181 2.77 0.38 8.74
CA GLY A 181 2.33 -0.09 10.06
C GLY A 181 0.81 -0.19 10.19
N ALA A 182 0.04 0.16 9.19
CA ALA A 182 -1.41 -0.01 9.14
C ALA A 182 -1.79 -1.49 9.08
N ILE A 183 -3.05 -1.80 9.39
CA ILE A 183 -3.50 -3.21 9.52
C ILE A 183 -3.48 -3.92 8.18
N ASP A 184 -3.90 -3.26 7.11
CA ASP A 184 -3.86 -3.77 5.73
C ASP A 184 -2.46 -4.20 5.32
N SER A 185 -1.46 -3.34 5.52
CA SER A 185 -0.06 -3.65 5.22
C SER A 185 0.46 -4.84 6.05
N ILE A 186 0.06 -4.95 7.32
CA ILE A 186 0.42 -6.10 8.16
C ILE A 186 -0.23 -7.38 7.62
N VAL A 187 -1.50 -7.31 7.22
CA VAL A 187 -2.23 -8.45 6.67
C VAL A 187 -1.63 -8.87 5.34
N ASP A 188 -1.30 -7.92 4.45
CA ASP A 188 -0.65 -8.19 3.16
C ASP A 188 0.69 -8.92 3.34
N VAL A 189 1.57 -8.38 4.16
CA VAL A 189 2.89 -8.99 4.42
C VAL A 189 2.75 -10.37 5.04
N CYS A 190 1.83 -10.55 6.00
CA CYS A 190 1.56 -11.86 6.59
C CYS A 190 0.98 -12.82 5.54
N SER A 191 0.08 -12.36 4.68
CA SER A 191 -0.53 -13.17 3.62
C SER A 191 0.51 -13.67 2.62
N VAL A 192 1.40 -12.79 2.16
CA VAL A 192 2.54 -13.18 1.30
C VAL A 192 3.40 -14.23 2.00
N ALA A 193 3.73 -14.02 3.28
CA ALA A 193 4.57 -14.93 4.05
C ALA A 193 3.91 -16.31 4.24
N ILE A 194 2.59 -16.35 4.50
CA ILE A 194 1.80 -17.57 4.61
C ILE A 194 1.77 -18.33 3.29
N CYS A 195 1.45 -17.64 2.19
CA CYS A 195 1.38 -18.26 0.86
C CYS A 195 2.73 -18.82 0.41
N LEU A 196 3.82 -18.11 0.65
CA LEU A 196 5.18 -18.58 0.35
C LEU A 196 5.55 -19.83 1.17
N ASP A 197 5.12 -19.88 2.44
CA ASP A 197 5.36 -21.03 3.31
C ASP A 197 4.53 -22.25 2.88
N ASP A 198 3.26 -22.05 2.56
CA ASP A 198 2.34 -23.07 2.07
C ASP A 198 2.82 -23.71 0.76
N LEU A 199 3.31 -22.89 -0.18
CA LEU A 199 3.90 -23.35 -1.44
C LEU A 199 5.30 -23.98 -1.29
N GLY A 200 5.92 -23.91 -0.11
CA GLY A 200 7.28 -24.40 0.13
C GLY A 200 8.33 -23.64 -0.66
N ILE A 201 8.12 -22.34 -0.92
CA ILE A 201 9.07 -21.49 -1.62
C ILE A 201 10.23 -21.17 -0.69
N GLU A 202 11.45 -21.52 -1.11
CA GLU A 202 12.68 -21.27 -0.34
C GLU A 202 13.50 -20.14 -0.96
N ASP A 203 13.55 -20.07 -2.29
CA ASP A 203 14.29 -19.07 -3.04
C ASP A 203 13.36 -18.17 -3.86
N ILE A 204 13.68 -16.88 -3.88
CA ILE A 204 12.94 -15.89 -4.68
C ILE A 204 13.95 -15.14 -5.56
N VAL A 205 13.67 -15.09 -6.85
CA VAL A 205 14.43 -14.32 -7.82
C VAL A 205 13.52 -13.23 -8.38
N VAL A 206 13.96 -11.98 -8.29
CA VAL A 206 13.28 -10.85 -8.88
C VAL A 206 14.08 -10.44 -10.12
N GLU A 207 13.48 -10.56 -11.31
CA GLU A 207 14.17 -10.22 -12.55
C GLU A 207 14.19 -8.72 -12.81
N SER A 208 13.06 -8.05 -12.57
CA SER A 208 12.91 -6.60 -12.73
C SER A 208 11.74 -6.09 -11.91
N LEU A 209 11.83 -4.84 -11.48
CA LEU A 209 10.73 -4.11 -10.86
C LEU A 209 10.55 -2.80 -11.60
N SER A 210 9.29 -2.46 -11.90
CA SER A 210 8.92 -1.15 -12.41
C SER A 210 8.26 -0.34 -11.32
N GLU A 211 8.85 0.80 -11.02
CA GLU A 211 8.26 1.81 -10.16
C GLU A 211 7.55 2.85 -11.02
N GLY A 212 6.56 3.52 -10.43
CA GLY A 212 5.90 4.66 -11.02
C GLY A 212 6.83 5.88 -11.11
N HIS A 213 6.27 6.98 -11.58
CA HIS A 213 6.94 8.28 -11.61
C HIS A 213 5.93 9.39 -11.28
N GLY A 214 6.44 10.58 -10.98
CA GLY A 214 5.61 11.71 -10.57
C GLY A 214 5.65 11.93 -9.07
N THR A 215 4.50 12.24 -8.48
CA THR A 215 4.37 12.51 -7.04
C THR A 215 3.18 11.77 -6.46
N ILE A 216 3.26 11.42 -5.19
CA ILE A 216 2.19 10.82 -4.40
C ILE A 216 1.98 11.64 -3.14
N HIS A 217 0.73 11.78 -2.70
CA HIS A 217 0.41 12.37 -1.41
C HIS A 217 0.45 11.26 -0.34
N CYS A 218 1.17 11.52 0.74
CA CYS A 218 1.35 10.57 1.83
C CYS A 218 1.39 11.31 3.18
N ALA A 219 1.60 10.62 4.28
CA ALA A 219 1.70 11.21 5.62
C ALA A 219 2.74 12.34 5.72
N HIS A 220 3.71 12.40 4.82
CA HIS A 220 4.76 13.44 4.73
C HIS A 220 4.43 14.57 3.73
N GLY A 221 3.20 14.61 3.20
CA GLY A 221 2.81 15.49 2.10
C GLY A 221 3.17 14.91 0.73
N PHE A 222 3.34 15.78 -0.27
CA PHE A 222 3.67 15.32 -1.63
C PHE A 222 5.14 14.87 -1.71
N MET A 223 5.32 13.61 -2.10
CA MET A 223 6.64 12.98 -2.23
C MET A 223 6.86 12.53 -3.67
N PRO A 224 8.11 12.54 -4.17
CA PRO A 224 8.42 11.97 -5.48
C PRO A 224 8.31 10.44 -5.45
N ILE A 225 7.92 9.85 -6.59
CA ILE A 225 7.94 8.40 -6.80
C ILE A 225 9.22 8.04 -7.58
N PRO A 226 10.00 7.04 -7.12
CA PRO A 226 9.84 6.25 -5.88
C PRO A 226 10.15 7.06 -4.62
N VAL A 227 9.43 6.77 -3.53
CA VAL A 227 9.68 7.41 -2.22
C VAL A 227 11.02 6.96 -1.63
N PRO A 228 11.65 7.76 -0.72
CA PRO A 228 13.00 7.46 -0.22
C PRO A 228 13.19 6.07 0.38
N ALA A 229 12.18 5.54 1.07
CA ALA A 229 12.25 4.19 1.65
C ALA A 229 12.33 3.11 0.56
N VAL A 230 11.55 3.24 -0.51
CA VAL A 230 11.61 2.31 -1.67
C VAL A 230 12.98 2.38 -2.34
N VAL A 231 13.54 3.57 -2.56
CA VAL A 231 14.91 3.72 -3.09
C VAL A 231 15.94 3.02 -2.20
N ASN A 232 15.79 3.14 -0.87
CA ASN A 232 16.67 2.48 0.08
C ASN A 232 16.56 0.96 0.03
N LEU A 233 15.35 0.41 -0.13
CA LEU A 233 15.10 -1.04 -0.30
C LEU A 233 15.76 -1.56 -1.59
N CYS A 234 15.53 -0.89 -2.72
CA CYS A 234 16.12 -1.27 -4.00
C CYS A 234 17.66 -1.28 -3.92
N GLN A 235 18.26 -0.25 -3.30
CA GLN A 235 19.70 -0.20 -3.10
C GLN A 235 20.21 -1.33 -2.20
N ALA A 236 19.49 -1.68 -1.13
CA ALA A 236 19.87 -2.77 -0.23
C ALA A 236 19.74 -4.15 -0.89
N GLY A 237 18.71 -4.34 -1.71
CA GLY A 237 18.46 -5.55 -2.49
C GLY A 237 19.30 -5.67 -3.76
N ASN A 238 20.02 -4.61 -4.15
CA ASN A 238 20.76 -4.53 -5.40
C ASN A 238 19.86 -4.76 -6.64
N ILE A 239 18.66 -4.17 -6.58
CA ILE A 239 17.61 -4.23 -7.61
C ILE A 239 17.58 -2.90 -8.36
#